data_e044039bec14a0d6ecc5ce0a9d41a621
#
_entry.id   e044039bec14a0d6ecc5ce0a9d41a621
#
_cell.length_a   1.000
_cell.length_b   1.000
_cell.length_c   1.000
_cell.angle_alpha   90.00
_cell.angle_beta   90.00
_cell.angle_gamma   90.00
#
_symmetry.space_group_name_H-M   'P 1'
#
loop_
_entity.id
_entity.type
_entity.pdbx_description
1 polymer ?
#
loop_
_entity_poly.entity_id
_entity_poly.type
_entity_poly.pdbx_seq_one_letter_code
_entity_poly.pdbx_strand_id
1 'polypeptide(L)'
;MADADDGETSLLFTYVVPFVGVILIAIGIGGAVPGGYALIQDELRDCDSPTIAVETPERTAELVGADGPSLPRLAFEELTDAEQEAFVEALGAPRREAHVYGSFANRQAFESGVVVTYQGERYYSTIVAENTCFRAPPLGFPLGVFAIGLGAVTLLIPPAYRRLVTLERQADRGR
;
A
#
# COMPACT_ATOMS: atom_id res chain seq x y z
N MET A 1 -18.39 47.47 28.04
CA MET A 1 -18.83 46.43 27.05
C MET A 1 -17.67 45.96 26.16
N ALA A 2 -16.40 46.26 26.47
CA ALA A 2 -15.21 45.91 25.70
C ALA A 2 -14.40 44.71 26.27
N ASP A 3 -14.68 44.29 27.48
CA ASP A 3 -13.88 43.22 28.13
C ASP A 3 -14.30 41.77 27.78
N ALA A 4 -15.47 41.58 27.18
CA ALA A 4 -15.95 40.24 26.81
C ALA A 4 -15.31 39.73 25.51
N ASP A 5 -14.90 40.59 24.60
CA ASP A 5 -14.36 40.26 23.26
C ASP A 5 -12.89 39.80 23.34
N ASP A 6 -12.11 40.32 24.29
CA ASP A 6 -10.69 39.96 24.47
C ASP A 6 -10.50 38.54 25.03
N GLY A 7 -11.46 38.04 25.83
CA GLY A 7 -11.42 36.72 26.43
C GLY A 7 -11.73 35.59 25.40
N GLU A 8 -12.68 35.81 24.53
CA GLU A 8 -13.07 34.84 23.48
C GLU A 8 -12.01 34.69 22.41
N THR A 9 -11.43 35.81 21.96
CA THR A 9 -10.33 35.79 20.98
C THR A 9 -9.09 35.10 21.52
N SER A 10 -8.80 35.20 22.83
CA SER A 10 -7.67 34.52 23.48
C SER A 10 -7.87 33.00 23.55
N LEU A 11 -9.08 32.51 23.82
CA LEU A 11 -9.41 31.08 23.87
C LEU A 11 -9.38 30.46 22.46
N LEU A 12 -9.96 31.11 21.47
CA LEU A 12 -9.93 30.67 20.07
C LEU A 12 -8.49 30.54 19.55
N PHE A 13 -7.66 31.54 19.76
CA PHE A 13 -6.27 31.51 19.31
C PHE A 13 -5.42 30.47 20.05
N THR A 14 -5.71 30.23 21.33
CA THR A 14 -4.89 29.32 22.17
C THR A 14 -5.24 27.86 21.98
N TYR A 15 -6.50 27.53 21.71
CA TYR A 15 -6.96 26.14 21.66
C TYR A 15 -7.54 25.73 20.31
N VAL A 16 -8.40 26.56 19.70
CA VAL A 16 -9.11 26.19 18.47
C VAL A 16 -8.17 26.19 17.27
N VAL A 17 -7.33 27.20 17.13
CA VAL A 17 -6.39 27.29 15.98
C VAL A 17 -5.40 26.10 15.97
N PRO A 18 -4.71 25.75 17.08
CA PRO A 18 -3.85 24.56 17.11
C PRO A 18 -4.64 23.26 16.88
N PHE A 19 -5.84 23.15 17.45
CA PHE A 19 -6.68 21.97 17.27
C PHE A 19 -7.05 21.74 15.81
N VAL A 20 -7.45 22.77 15.09
CA VAL A 20 -7.70 22.72 13.64
C VAL A 20 -6.43 22.33 12.88
N GLY A 21 -5.27 22.88 13.27
CA GLY A 21 -3.99 22.51 12.67
C GLY A 21 -3.66 21.01 12.80
N VAL A 22 -3.90 20.42 13.98
CA VAL A 22 -3.71 18.98 14.20
C VAL A 22 -4.67 18.14 13.37
N ILE A 23 -5.95 18.53 13.27
CA ILE A 23 -6.93 17.83 12.44
C ILE A 23 -6.51 17.87 10.98
N LEU A 24 -6.09 19.01 10.46
CA LEU A 24 -5.61 19.16 9.08
C LEU A 24 -4.41 18.24 8.80
N ILE A 25 -3.46 18.16 9.73
CA ILE A 25 -2.32 17.26 9.60
C ILE A 25 -2.78 15.79 9.59
N ALA A 26 -3.69 15.41 10.50
CA ALA A 26 -4.19 14.04 10.56
C ALA A 26 -4.92 13.63 9.27
N ILE A 27 -5.80 14.48 8.76
CA ILE A 27 -6.49 14.28 7.46
C ILE A 27 -5.47 14.23 6.31
N GLY A 28 -4.48 15.11 6.35
CA GLY A 28 -3.43 15.18 5.35
C GLY A 28 -2.59 13.91 5.29
N ILE A 29 -2.21 13.33 6.44
CA ILE A 29 -1.51 12.03 6.51
C ILE A 29 -2.40 10.92 5.93
N GLY A 30 -3.70 10.89 6.30
CA GLY A 30 -4.67 9.92 5.80
C GLY A 30 -4.85 9.97 4.27
N GLY A 31 -4.63 11.12 3.63
CA GLY A 31 -4.66 11.25 2.17
C GLY A 31 -3.30 11.03 1.50
N ALA A 32 -2.23 11.62 2.07
CA ALA A 32 -0.90 11.59 1.47
C ALA A 32 -0.26 10.19 1.47
N VAL A 33 -0.39 9.43 2.57
CA VAL A 33 0.25 8.11 2.68
C VAL A 33 -0.34 7.11 1.68
N PRO A 34 -1.67 6.84 1.66
CA PRO A 34 -2.22 5.91 0.68
C PRO A 34 -2.10 6.43 -0.75
N GLY A 35 -2.24 7.75 -0.97
CA GLY A 35 -2.05 8.34 -2.30
C GLY A 35 -0.61 8.24 -2.80
N GLY A 36 0.38 8.45 -1.93
CA GLY A 36 1.80 8.26 -2.25
C GLY A 36 2.15 6.80 -2.53
N TYR A 37 1.63 5.87 -1.72
CA TYR A 37 1.83 4.45 -1.94
C TYR A 37 1.27 4.01 -3.30
N ALA A 38 0.06 4.48 -3.67
CA ALA A 38 -0.54 4.16 -4.97
C ALA A 38 0.31 4.63 -6.16
N LEU A 39 1.10 5.70 -6.01
CA LEU A 39 1.97 6.22 -7.07
C LEU A 39 3.23 5.38 -7.29
N ILE A 40 3.78 4.76 -6.23
CA ILE A 40 5.05 4.02 -6.31
C ILE A 40 4.86 2.51 -6.50
N GLN A 41 3.68 1.97 -6.23
CA GLN A 41 3.44 0.52 -6.30
C GLN A 41 3.62 -0.06 -7.71
N ASP A 42 3.31 0.72 -8.76
CA ASP A 42 3.53 0.31 -10.16
C ASP A 42 5.02 0.15 -10.49
N GLU A 43 5.88 0.99 -9.90
CA GLU A 43 7.33 0.90 -10.08
C GLU A 43 7.93 -0.30 -9.32
N LEU A 44 7.31 -0.68 -8.21
CA LEU A 44 7.74 -1.84 -7.41
C LEU A 44 7.35 -3.19 -8.05
N ARG A 45 6.55 -3.18 -9.13
CA ARG A 45 6.03 -4.37 -9.83
C ARG A 45 5.31 -5.40 -8.94
N ASP A 46 4.95 -5.02 -7.71
CA ASP A 46 4.32 -5.93 -6.75
C ASP A 46 2.81 -6.05 -6.94
N CYS A 47 2.22 -5.18 -7.75
CA CYS A 47 0.79 -5.17 -7.95
C CYS A 47 0.38 -5.80 -9.30
N ASP A 48 -0.80 -6.42 -9.32
CA ASP A 48 -1.35 -7.21 -10.42
C ASP A 48 -0.51 -8.45 -10.80
N SER A 49 0.46 -8.83 -9.94
CA SER A 49 1.28 -10.03 -10.12
C SER A 49 0.83 -11.11 -9.13
N PRO A 50 -0.03 -12.06 -9.52
CA PRO A 50 -0.44 -13.12 -8.62
C PRO A 50 0.76 -13.99 -8.24
N THR A 51 0.73 -14.50 -6.99
CA THR A 51 1.74 -15.42 -6.49
C THR A 51 1.25 -16.85 -6.67
N ILE A 52 2.03 -17.67 -7.32
CA ILE A 52 1.80 -19.12 -7.42
C ILE A 52 2.64 -19.87 -6.40
N ALA A 53 2.09 -20.96 -5.87
CA ALA A 53 2.84 -21.96 -5.12
C ALA A 53 2.98 -23.23 -5.95
N VAL A 54 4.12 -23.91 -5.80
CA VAL A 54 4.42 -25.18 -6.48
C VAL A 54 4.78 -26.22 -5.43
N GLU A 55 3.92 -27.21 -5.24
CA GLU A 55 4.15 -28.29 -4.26
C GLU A 55 5.24 -29.27 -4.73
N THR A 56 5.79 -30.04 -3.79
CA THR A 56 6.73 -31.11 -4.15
C THR A 56 6.01 -32.27 -4.87
N PRO A 57 6.74 -33.11 -5.63
CA PRO A 57 6.14 -34.29 -6.26
C PRO A 57 5.47 -35.23 -5.25
N GLU A 58 6.08 -35.44 -4.08
CA GLU A 58 5.54 -36.26 -3.01
C GLU A 58 4.22 -35.71 -2.49
N ARG A 59 4.20 -34.42 -2.20
CA ARG A 59 2.99 -33.73 -1.74
C ARG A 59 1.91 -33.71 -2.81
N THR A 60 2.30 -33.56 -4.07
CA THR A 60 1.40 -33.65 -5.22
C THR A 60 0.76 -35.03 -5.30
N ALA A 61 1.53 -36.11 -5.10
CA ALA A 61 1.00 -37.45 -5.13
C ALA A 61 -0.03 -37.70 -4.00
N GLU A 62 0.16 -37.10 -2.83
CA GLU A 62 -0.82 -37.11 -1.73
C GLU A 62 -2.11 -36.37 -2.07
N LEU A 63 -2.00 -35.16 -2.64
CA LEU A 63 -3.13 -34.30 -2.96
C LEU A 63 -3.97 -34.85 -4.12
N VAL A 64 -3.32 -35.45 -5.12
CA VAL A 64 -3.93 -35.89 -6.40
C VAL A 64 -4.03 -37.42 -6.43
N GLY A 65 -3.98 -38.11 -5.27
CA GLY A 65 -4.11 -39.55 -5.19
C GLY A 65 -5.41 -40.14 -5.81
N ALA A 66 -5.59 -41.43 -5.77
CA ALA A 66 -6.69 -42.15 -6.46
C ALA A 66 -8.09 -41.63 -6.11
N ASP A 67 -8.27 -41.09 -4.90
CA ASP A 67 -9.51 -40.50 -4.38
C ASP A 67 -9.50 -38.95 -4.42
N GLY A 68 -8.49 -38.33 -5.05
CA GLY A 68 -8.34 -36.89 -5.13
C GLY A 68 -9.24 -36.23 -6.21
N PRO A 69 -9.37 -34.89 -6.18
CA PRO A 69 -10.14 -34.15 -7.15
C PRO A 69 -9.57 -34.30 -8.55
N SER A 70 -10.46 -34.31 -9.56
CA SER A 70 -10.04 -34.27 -10.98
C SER A 70 -9.53 -32.86 -11.32
N LEU A 71 -8.22 -32.66 -11.23
CA LEU A 71 -7.58 -31.40 -11.54
C LEU A 71 -7.15 -31.31 -13.03
N PRO A 72 -7.15 -30.10 -13.61
CA PRO A 72 -6.57 -29.89 -14.92
C PRO A 72 -5.09 -30.26 -14.92
N ARG A 73 -4.61 -30.74 -16.05
CA ARG A 73 -3.21 -31.14 -16.24
C ARG A 73 -2.64 -30.37 -17.42
N LEU A 74 -1.48 -29.78 -17.23
CA LEU A 74 -0.75 -29.05 -18.26
C LEU A 74 0.67 -29.60 -18.36
N ALA A 75 1.21 -29.64 -19.57
CA ALA A 75 2.63 -29.80 -19.75
C ALA A 75 3.31 -28.46 -19.47
N PHE A 76 4.56 -28.48 -19.00
CA PHE A 76 5.32 -27.23 -18.75
C PHE A 76 5.42 -26.34 -20.00
N GLU A 77 5.51 -26.95 -21.17
CA GLU A 77 5.58 -26.28 -22.48
C GLU A 77 4.27 -25.59 -22.89
N GLU A 78 3.14 -25.92 -22.24
CA GLU A 78 1.84 -25.26 -22.45
C GLU A 78 1.69 -23.99 -21.62
N LEU A 79 2.62 -23.74 -20.70
CA LEU A 79 2.68 -22.53 -19.92
C LEU A 79 3.27 -21.40 -20.76
N THR A 80 2.82 -20.15 -20.52
CA THR A 80 3.46 -18.96 -21.10
C THR A 80 4.85 -18.75 -20.51
N ASP A 81 5.69 -17.96 -21.16
CA ASP A 81 7.05 -17.67 -20.70
C ASP A 81 7.05 -17.13 -19.26
N ALA A 82 6.09 -16.24 -18.92
CA ALA A 82 5.94 -15.68 -17.57
C ALA A 82 5.55 -16.74 -16.53
N GLU A 83 4.67 -17.67 -16.90
CA GLU A 83 4.26 -18.78 -16.04
C GLU A 83 5.41 -19.79 -15.83
N GLN A 84 6.17 -20.08 -16.89
CA GLN A 84 7.35 -20.95 -16.82
C GLN A 84 8.43 -20.36 -15.91
N GLU A 85 8.72 -19.07 -16.07
CA GLU A 85 9.70 -18.37 -15.23
C GLU A 85 9.29 -18.42 -13.75
N ALA A 86 8.04 -18.06 -13.45
CA ALA A 86 7.52 -18.12 -12.08
C ALA A 86 7.51 -19.55 -11.52
N PHE A 87 7.16 -20.55 -12.33
CA PHE A 87 7.16 -21.95 -11.91
C PHE A 87 8.58 -22.43 -11.54
N VAL A 88 9.58 -22.14 -12.38
CA VAL A 88 10.98 -22.50 -12.12
C VAL A 88 11.54 -21.75 -10.91
N GLU A 89 11.22 -20.45 -10.77
CA GLU A 89 11.59 -19.65 -9.61
C GLU A 89 11.01 -20.25 -8.33
N ALA A 90 9.70 -20.61 -8.33
CA ALA A 90 9.05 -21.25 -7.19
C ALA A 90 9.69 -22.57 -6.78
N LEU A 91 10.14 -23.39 -7.75
CA LEU A 91 10.86 -24.62 -7.45
C LEU A 91 12.14 -24.39 -6.64
N GLY A 92 12.86 -23.29 -6.90
CA GLY A 92 14.10 -22.92 -6.20
C GLY A 92 13.88 -22.10 -4.93
N ALA A 93 12.70 -21.53 -4.71
CA ALA A 93 12.41 -20.67 -3.58
C ALA A 93 12.19 -21.45 -2.28
N PRO A 94 12.63 -20.91 -1.11
CA PRO A 94 12.44 -21.60 0.20
C PRO A 94 10.97 -21.86 0.55
N ARG A 95 10.06 -21.01 0.13
CA ARG A 95 8.60 -21.14 0.32
C ARG A 95 7.90 -21.86 -0.82
N ARG A 96 8.64 -22.14 -1.90
CA ARG A 96 8.11 -22.70 -3.15
C ARG A 96 7.02 -21.82 -3.76
N GLU A 97 7.17 -20.50 -3.62
CA GLU A 97 6.26 -19.49 -4.11
C GLU A 97 7.03 -18.51 -5.01
N ALA A 98 6.39 -18.03 -6.09
CA ALA A 98 6.93 -16.98 -6.95
C ALA A 98 5.81 -16.15 -7.56
N HIS A 99 6.15 -14.93 -8.01
CA HIS A 99 5.22 -14.02 -8.66
C HIS A 99 5.21 -14.25 -10.17
N VAL A 100 4.01 -14.25 -10.76
CA VAL A 100 3.88 -14.30 -12.22
C VAL A 100 3.91 -12.86 -12.77
N TYR A 101 5.02 -12.48 -13.39
CA TYR A 101 5.18 -11.16 -14.00
C TYR A 101 4.87 -11.19 -15.49
N GLY A 102 3.67 -10.79 -15.89
CA GLY A 102 3.29 -10.71 -17.30
C GLY A 102 2.04 -11.49 -17.68
N SER A 103 2.06 -12.13 -18.85
CA SER A 103 0.87 -12.84 -19.36
C SER A 103 0.60 -14.11 -18.56
N PHE A 104 -0.60 -14.19 -17.97
CA PHE A 104 -1.07 -15.34 -17.20
C PHE A 104 -2.27 -15.98 -17.90
N ALA A 105 -2.01 -16.66 -19.04
CA ALA A 105 -3.07 -17.24 -19.87
C ALA A 105 -3.78 -18.42 -19.20
N ASN A 106 -3.03 -19.21 -18.39
CA ASN A 106 -3.56 -20.36 -17.69
C ASN A 106 -4.11 -20.04 -16.29
N ARG A 107 -4.33 -18.75 -15.98
CA ARG A 107 -4.79 -18.27 -14.66
C ARG A 107 -5.95 -19.08 -14.08
N GLN A 108 -6.99 -19.36 -14.88
CA GLN A 108 -8.16 -20.11 -14.43
C GLN A 108 -7.81 -21.54 -13.96
N ALA A 109 -6.83 -22.18 -14.63
CA ALA A 109 -6.34 -23.50 -14.20
C ALA A 109 -5.62 -23.42 -12.84
N PHE A 110 -4.77 -22.40 -12.67
CA PHE A 110 -4.05 -22.16 -11.40
C PHE A 110 -4.98 -21.74 -10.26
N GLU A 111 -6.07 -20.99 -10.52
CA GLU A 111 -7.11 -20.66 -9.53
C GLU A 111 -7.81 -21.91 -8.98
N SER A 112 -8.05 -22.89 -9.85
CA SER A 112 -8.71 -24.15 -9.49
C SER A 112 -7.72 -25.17 -8.92
N GLY A 113 -6.43 -24.90 -9.03
CA GLY A 113 -5.35 -25.86 -8.83
C GLY A 113 -5.11 -26.68 -10.08
N VAL A 114 -3.86 -26.80 -10.49
CA VAL A 114 -3.41 -27.48 -11.70
C VAL A 114 -2.24 -28.42 -11.41
N VAL A 115 -2.15 -29.52 -12.14
CA VAL A 115 -0.98 -30.42 -12.09
C VAL A 115 -0.12 -30.12 -13.33
N VAL A 116 1.06 -29.56 -13.10
CA VAL A 116 2.05 -29.29 -14.14
C VAL A 116 3.03 -30.46 -14.22
N THR A 117 3.27 -30.99 -15.43
CA THR A 117 4.29 -31.99 -15.69
C THR A 117 5.56 -31.31 -16.14
N TYR A 118 6.63 -31.43 -15.36
CA TYR A 118 7.95 -30.86 -15.64
C TYR A 118 9.04 -31.88 -15.40
N GLN A 119 9.89 -32.09 -16.40
CA GLN A 119 11.00 -33.08 -16.37
C GLN A 119 10.56 -34.51 -15.99
N GLY A 120 9.34 -34.89 -16.35
CA GLY A 120 8.78 -36.21 -16.07
C GLY A 120 8.14 -36.36 -14.68
N GLU A 121 8.21 -35.35 -13.85
CA GLU A 121 7.58 -35.29 -12.53
C GLU A 121 6.32 -34.43 -12.54
N ARG A 122 5.42 -34.66 -11.59
CA ARG A 122 4.16 -33.93 -11.46
C ARG A 122 4.19 -33.02 -10.25
N TYR A 123 3.80 -31.77 -10.46
CA TYR A 123 3.78 -30.72 -9.45
C TYR A 123 2.39 -30.10 -9.40
N TYR A 124 1.78 -30.12 -8.22
CA TYR A 124 0.55 -29.35 -7.98
C TYR A 124 0.91 -27.87 -7.85
N SER A 125 0.20 -27.02 -8.58
CA SER A 125 0.39 -25.59 -8.50
C SER A 125 -0.95 -24.86 -8.39
N THR A 126 -0.97 -23.76 -7.63
CA THR A 126 -2.16 -22.94 -7.40
C THR A 126 -1.78 -21.51 -7.10
N ILE A 127 -2.71 -20.57 -7.27
CA ILE A 127 -2.55 -19.19 -6.82
C ILE A 127 -2.77 -19.14 -5.30
N VAL A 128 -1.80 -18.59 -4.58
CA VAL A 128 -1.85 -18.42 -3.12
C VAL A 128 -2.09 -16.99 -2.68
N ALA A 129 -1.78 -16.01 -3.53
CA ALA A 129 -2.06 -14.61 -3.27
C ALA A 129 -2.37 -13.84 -4.56
N GLU A 130 -3.39 -13.00 -4.46
CA GLU A 130 -3.77 -12.03 -5.48
C GLU A 130 -3.24 -10.66 -5.04
N ASN A 131 -2.14 -10.23 -5.61
CA ASN A 131 -1.53 -8.95 -5.29
C ASN A 131 -2.23 -7.82 -6.06
N THR A 132 -3.47 -7.51 -5.66
CA THR A 132 -4.24 -6.44 -6.31
C THR A 132 -3.63 -5.08 -6.00
N CYS A 133 -3.48 -4.23 -7.02
CA CYS A 133 -3.02 -2.86 -6.85
C CYS A 133 -3.94 -2.08 -5.92
N PHE A 134 -3.36 -1.37 -4.96
CA PHE A 134 -4.11 -0.45 -4.12
C PHE A 134 -4.54 0.77 -4.94
N ARG A 135 -5.84 0.97 -5.09
CA ARG A 135 -6.40 2.11 -5.82
C ARG A 135 -6.73 3.23 -4.85
N ALA A 136 -5.94 4.31 -4.90
CA ALA A 136 -6.24 5.56 -4.22
C ALA A 136 -6.70 6.63 -5.21
N PRO A 137 -7.53 7.61 -4.79
CA PRO A 137 -7.85 8.75 -5.63
C PRO A 137 -6.56 9.49 -6.02
N PRO A 138 -6.36 9.83 -7.32
CA PRO A 138 -5.11 10.45 -7.79
C PRO A 138 -4.82 11.81 -7.13
N LEU A 139 -5.85 12.49 -6.64
CA LEU A 139 -5.73 13.75 -5.89
C LEU A 139 -5.41 13.54 -4.40
N GLY A 140 -5.44 12.31 -3.88
CA GLY A 140 -5.21 12.03 -2.46
C GLY A 140 -3.85 12.49 -1.98
N PHE A 141 -2.80 12.19 -2.75
CA PHE A 141 -1.43 12.62 -2.42
C PHE A 141 -1.25 14.13 -2.38
N PRO A 142 -1.51 14.90 -3.47
CA PRO A 142 -1.27 16.34 -3.47
C PRO A 142 -2.17 17.09 -2.48
N LEU A 143 -3.44 16.70 -2.33
CA LEU A 143 -4.33 17.30 -1.34
C LEU A 143 -3.90 16.99 0.09
N GLY A 144 -3.43 15.78 0.35
CA GLY A 144 -2.90 15.37 1.65
C GLY A 144 -1.67 16.18 2.04
N VAL A 145 -0.70 16.33 1.13
CA VAL A 145 0.50 17.15 1.35
C VAL A 145 0.13 18.61 1.60
N PHE A 146 -0.82 19.14 0.84
CA PHE A 146 -1.31 20.52 1.02
C PHE A 146 -1.98 20.70 2.40
N ALA A 147 -2.81 19.75 2.82
CA ALA A 147 -3.46 19.79 4.14
C ALA A 147 -2.45 19.73 5.29
N ILE A 148 -1.38 18.90 5.18
CA ILE A 148 -0.28 18.87 6.15
C ILE A 148 0.41 20.22 6.22
N GLY A 149 0.75 20.82 5.08
CA GLY A 149 1.38 22.14 5.02
C GLY A 149 0.53 23.22 5.66
N LEU A 150 -0.77 23.25 5.34
CA LEU A 150 -1.72 24.21 5.92
C LEU A 150 -1.86 24.00 7.44
N GLY A 151 -1.94 22.76 7.89
CA GLY A 151 -2.00 22.43 9.32
C GLY A 151 -0.74 22.86 10.08
N ALA A 152 0.44 22.65 9.49
CA ALA A 152 1.72 23.09 10.07
C ALA A 152 1.79 24.63 10.18
N VAL A 153 1.39 25.35 9.15
CA VAL A 153 1.30 26.83 9.19
C VAL A 153 0.35 27.27 10.29
N THR A 154 -0.84 26.66 10.39
CA THR A 154 -1.85 26.99 11.41
C THR A 154 -1.29 26.80 12.83
N LEU A 155 -0.50 25.74 13.08
CA LEU A 155 0.15 25.50 14.39
C LEU A 155 1.23 26.56 14.71
N LEU A 156 1.86 27.14 13.71
CA LEU A 156 2.91 28.14 13.89
C LEU A 156 2.36 29.57 14.14
N ILE A 157 1.10 29.85 13.80
CA ILE A 157 0.49 31.17 13.95
C ILE A 157 0.51 31.67 15.43
N PRO A 158 0.04 30.90 16.45
CA PRO A 158 0.01 31.38 17.82
C PRO A 158 1.41 31.71 18.41
N PRO A 159 2.44 30.84 18.25
CA PRO A 159 3.77 31.18 18.76
C PRO A 159 4.43 32.34 18.00
N ALA A 160 4.21 32.46 16.70
CA ALA A 160 4.72 33.56 15.90
C ALA A 160 4.10 34.90 16.34
N TYR A 161 2.78 34.95 16.52
CA TYR A 161 2.08 36.13 17.01
C TYR A 161 2.60 36.57 18.38
N ARG A 162 2.77 35.65 19.34
CA ARG A 162 3.31 35.96 20.67
C ARG A 162 4.72 36.54 20.61
N ARG A 163 5.57 36.05 19.69
CA ARG A 163 6.93 36.60 19.51
C ARG A 163 6.90 38.02 18.93
N LEU A 164 6.04 38.29 17.94
CA LEU A 164 5.89 39.61 17.36
C LEU A 164 5.45 40.65 18.40
N VAL A 165 4.44 40.34 19.20
CA VAL A 165 3.96 41.24 20.28
C VAL A 165 5.03 41.49 21.34
N THR A 166 5.88 40.50 21.62
CA THR A 166 6.98 40.66 22.60
C THR A 166 8.06 41.57 22.01
N LEU A 167 8.38 41.47 20.76
CA LEU A 167 9.35 42.33 20.07
C LEU A 167 8.87 43.80 20.01
N GLU A 168 7.61 44.03 19.70
CA GLU A 168 7.01 45.38 19.70
C GLU A 168 7.09 46.04 21.09
N ARG A 169 6.73 45.27 22.16
CA ARG A 169 6.84 45.77 23.54
C ARG A 169 8.27 46.06 23.98
N GLN A 170 9.26 45.34 23.45
CA GLN A 170 10.67 45.61 23.71
C GLN A 170 11.15 46.88 22.97
N ALA A 171 10.70 47.11 21.74
CA ALA A 171 11.03 48.28 20.95
C ALA A 171 10.47 49.55 21.57
N ASP A 172 9.23 49.53 22.12
CA ASP A 172 8.61 50.66 22.80
C ASP A 172 9.28 51.01 24.15
N ARG A 173 9.86 50.04 24.84
CA ARG A 173 10.61 50.27 26.09
C ARG A 173 12.01 50.87 25.90
N GLY A 174 12.53 50.77 24.66
CA GLY A 174 13.85 51.30 24.29
C GLY A 174 13.82 52.75 23.77
N ARG A 175 12.63 53.35 23.65
CA ARG A 175 12.44 54.76 23.29
C ARG A 175 12.13 55.64 24.50
#